data_a302288da3810d726e9daef0ba1af961
#
_entry.id   a302288da3810d726e9daef0ba1af961
#
_cell.length_a   1.000
_cell.length_b   1.000
_cell.length_c   1.000
_cell.angle_alpha   90.00
_cell.angle_beta   90.00
_cell.angle_gamma   90.00
#
_symmetry.space_group_name_H-M   'P 1'
#
loop_
_entity.id
_entity.type
_entity.pdbx_description
1 polymer ?
#
loop_
_entity_poly.entity_id
_entity_poly.type
_entity_poly.pdbx_seq_one_letter_code
_entity_poly.pdbx_strand_id
1 'polypeptide(L)'
;MLLNEGLRMLKHSLKAKLRGFTPYDGNAQQICDHIIQHCWNGRYFQTSAGHFSEFWTRDFGWCVDALVALGQRDKCEQTLAYALGRFSDAGRITTTITPQGKPFDFPRFSPDSLPFLLHALNAAGARHLMRKYRAFLERQLHNYAATVLDRNLVRDAPFSSMKDGVYRHRSAYDTAMVGMLALECDKAGIAHKLPDMRKTLLEHYWTGQYFLDDLSGAQHVAGDAQVFPFWTNVIQDNDLMKKAFASLHNVGLDAPFPLKYTAKPHKADVLAQRVFAPNYEGNTIWAHMGLLYIQLLRKVNPALAAKHVESYKKHIEHYRTFLELYASDGKKPYHSLFYAADEGMLWAANLRVLLP
;
A
#
# COMPACT_ATOMS: atom_id res chain seq x y z
N MET A 1 19.00 -10.61 -9.37
CA MET A 1 18.03 -9.55 -9.06
C MET A 1 17.84 -9.43 -7.54
N LEU A 2 17.28 -10.40 -6.86
CA LEU A 2 17.09 -10.40 -5.38
C LEU A 2 18.38 -10.10 -4.60
N LEU A 3 19.53 -10.60 -5.06
CA LEU A 3 20.82 -10.33 -4.42
C LEU A 3 21.19 -8.83 -4.48
N ASN A 4 20.96 -8.17 -5.61
CA ASN A 4 21.25 -6.73 -5.76
C ASN A 4 20.34 -5.87 -4.88
N GLU A 5 19.05 -6.26 -4.76
CA GLU A 5 18.12 -5.62 -3.86
C GLU A 5 18.54 -5.79 -2.40
N GLY A 6 18.86 -7.02 -2.00
CA GLY A 6 19.36 -7.30 -0.65
C GLY A 6 20.62 -6.53 -0.31
N LEU A 7 21.57 -6.39 -1.26
CA LEU A 7 22.79 -5.59 -1.08
C LEU A 7 22.49 -4.09 -0.97
N ARG A 8 21.50 -3.57 -1.72
CA ARG A 8 21.09 -2.17 -1.63
C ARG A 8 20.45 -1.88 -0.29
N MET A 9 19.51 -2.73 0.16
CA MET A 9 18.89 -2.64 1.48
C MET A 9 19.94 -2.69 2.61
N LEU A 10 20.91 -3.60 2.51
CA LEU A 10 22.00 -3.71 3.49
C LEU A 10 22.88 -2.44 3.52
N LYS A 11 23.25 -1.90 2.35
CA LYS A 11 24.02 -0.65 2.26
C LYS A 11 23.25 0.52 2.88
N HIS A 12 21.95 0.64 2.58
CA HIS A 12 21.09 1.65 3.17
C HIS A 12 21.01 1.49 4.69
N SER A 13 20.77 0.27 5.18
CA SER A 13 20.72 -0.03 6.61
C SER A 13 22.00 0.36 7.34
N LEU A 14 23.15 0.09 6.75
CA LEU A 14 24.46 0.49 7.30
C LEU A 14 24.61 2.02 7.30
N LYS A 15 24.25 2.69 6.19
CA LYS A 15 24.26 4.17 6.11
C LYS A 15 23.36 4.79 7.17
N ALA A 16 22.10 4.34 7.28
CA ALA A 16 21.13 4.85 8.25
C ALA A 16 21.61 4.68 9.70
N LYS A 17 22.25 3.54 10.02
CA LYS A 17 22.80 3.28 11.35
C LYS A 17 24.03 4.12 11.70
N LEU A 18 24.89 4.39 10.71
CA LEU A 18 26.16 5.11 10.93
C LEU A 18 26.02 6.62 10.82
N ARG A 19 25.17 7.11 9.93
CA ARG A 19 25.08 8.53 9.54
C ARG A 19 23.69 9.14 9.77
N GLY A 20 22.68 8.33 10.16
CA GLY A 20 21.29 8.75 10.19
C GLY A 20 20.66 8.80 8.82
N PHE A 21 19.40 9.25 8.78
CA PHE A 21 18.63 9.47 7.56
C PHE A 21 19.05 10.76 6.85
N THR A 22 18.79 10.83 5.56
CA THR A 22 19.01 12.04 4.76
C THR A 22 17.97 13.09 5.14
N PRO A 23 18.40 14.24 5.72
CA PRO A 23 17.47 15.25 6.19
C PRO A 23 17.01 16.16 5.06
N TYR A 24 15.75 16.57 5.09
CA TYR A 24 15.18 17.65 4.29
C TYR A 24 14.95 18.88 5.16
N ASP A 25 15.14 20.08 4.62
CA ASP A 25 14.91 21.33 5.34
C ASP A 25 13.43 21.76 5.29
N GLY A 26 13.02 22.47 6.32
CA GLY A 26 11.70 23.09 6.42
C GLY A 26 10.76 22.43 7.42
N ASN A 27 9.50 22.86 7.39
CA ASN A 27 8.41 22.28 8.15
C ASN A 27 7.89 21.00 7.46
N ALA A 28 6.93 20.31 8.09
CA ALA A 28 6.39 19.05 7.57
C ALA A 28 5.87 19.15 6.12
N GLN A 29 5.24 20.26 5.73
CA GLN A 29 4.76 20.47 4.36
C GLN A 29 5.91 20.55 3.36
N GLN A 30 6.91 21.38 3.66
CA GLN A 30 8.09 21.58 2.81
C GLN A 30 8.89 20.27 2.69
N ILE A 31 9.04 19.53 3.78
CA ILE A 31 9.69 18.22 3.76
C ILE A 31 8.93 17.25 2.84
N CYS A 32 7.59 17.17 2.95
CA CYS A 32 6.78 16.35 2.03
C CYS A 32 6.97 16.77 0.57
N ASP A 33 6.94 18.08 0.28
CA ASP A 33 7.07 18.62 -1.07
C ASP A 33 8.47 18.27 -1.66
N HIS A 34 9.54 18.40 -0.88
CA HIS A 34 10.89 18.01 -1.29
C HIS A 34 11.01 16.50 -1.56
N ILE A 35 10.40 15.65 -0.71
CA ILE A 35 10.38 14.19 -0.91
C ILE A 35 9.66 13.84 -2.21
N ILE A 36 8.47 14.40 -2.46
CA ILE A 36 7.70 14.14 -3.69
C ILE A 36 8.53 14.54 -4.93
N GLN A 37 9.22 15.69 -4.88
CA GLN A 37 10.12 16.12 -5.96
C GLN A 37 11.29 15.15 -6.16
N HIS A 38 11.89 14.66 -5.07
CA HIS A 38 13.02 13.73 -5.10
C HIS A 38 12.63 12.33 -5.60
N CYS A 39 11.40 11.88 -5.32
CA CYS A 39 10.88 10.62 -5.85
C CYS A 39 10.62 10.68 -7.37
N TRP A 40 10.58 11.86 -7.99
CA TRP A 40 10.49 11.99 -9.44
C TRP A 40 11.87 11.89 -10.09
N ASN A 41 12.14 10.79 -10.80
CA ASN A 41 13.45 10.55 -11.44
C ASN A 41 13.54 11.01 -12.90
N GLY A 42 12.58 11.84 -13.37
CA GLY A 42 12.49 12.32 -14.76
C GLY A 42 11.73 11.38 -15.70
N ARG A 43 11.33 10.20 -15.25
CA ARG A 43 10.61 9.20 -16.05
C ARG A 43 9.38 8.63 -15.33
N TYR A 44 9.51 8.33 -14.06
CA TYR A 44 8.45 7.79 -13.22
C TYR A 44 8.67 8.21 -11.76
N PHE A 45 7.62 8.16 -10.96
CA PHE A 45 7.74 8.24 -9.51
C PHE A 45 8.27 6.92 -8.96
N GLN A 46 9.46 6.95 -8.37
CA GLN A 46 9.99 5.85 -7.58
C GLN A 46 9.34 5.83 -6.19
N THR A 47 9.35 4.68 -5.53
CA THR A 47 8.65 4.49 -4.25
C THR A 47 9.30 5.27 -3.12
N SER A 48 10.63 5.45 -3.16
CA SER A 48 11.32 6.27 -2.18
C SER A 48 12.53 7.01 -2.78
N ALA A 49 13.01 8.01 -2.08
CA ALA A 49 14.31 8.62 -2.31
C ALA A 49 15.46 7.79 -1.67
N GLY A 50 15.12 6.77 -0.87
CA GLY A 50 16.03 5.87 -0.20
C GLY A 50 16.43 4.65 -1.04
N HIS A 51 16.14 3.45 -0.52
CA HIS A 51 16.53 2.22 -1.22
C HIS A 51 15.48 1.66 -2.19
N PHE A 52 14.20 2.05 -2.09
CA PHE A 52 13.16 1.63 -3.05
C PHE A 52 13.09 2.56 -4.27
N SER A 53 14.14 2.52 -5.10
CA SER A 53 14.21 3.32 -6.33
C SER A 53 13.41 2.73 -7.51
N GLU A 54 12.72 1.62 -7.31
CA GLU A 54 11.80 0.99 -8.25
C GLU A 54 10.49 1.77 -8.38
N PHE A 55 9.77 1.48 -9.47
CA PHE A 55 8.33 1.69 -9.53
C PHE A 55 7.64 0.50 -8.85
N TRP A 56 6.87 0.75 -7.80
CA TRP A 56 5.99 -0.24 -7.18
C TRP A 56 4.54 0.13 -7.49
N THR A 57 3.80 -0.81 -8.09
CA THR A 57 2.44 -0.58 -8.57
C THR A 57 1.49 -0.25 -7.42
N ARG A 58 1.60 -0.97 -6.31
CA ARG A 58 0.83 -0.76 -5.08
C ARG A 58 1.09 0.61 -4.47
N ASP A 59 2.36 0.92 -4.26
CA ASP A 59 2.78 2.16 -3.60
C ASP A 59 2.39 3.40 -4.39
N PHE A 60 2.57 3.35 -5.70
CA PHE A 60 2.09 4.41 -6.59
C PHE A 60 0.57 4.53 -6.55
N GLY A 61 -0.15 3.38 -6.53
CA GLY A 61 -1.62 3.35 -6.44
C GLY A 61 -2.16 4.00 -5.17
N TRP A 62 -1.46 3.88 -4.03
CA TRP A 62 -1.84 4.58 -2.79
C TRP A 62 -1.63 6.08 -2.84
N CYS A 63 -0.72 6.56 -3.67
CA CYS A 63 -0.31 7.96 -3.70
C CYS A 63 -0.96 8.76 -4.83
N VAL A 64 -1.49 8.10 -5.84
CA VAL A 64 -1.90 8.77 -7.08
C VAL A 64 -2.97 9.84 -6.88
N ASP A 65 -3.97 9.61 -6.03
CA ASP A 65 -5.00 10.61 -5.74
C ASP A 65 -4.39 11.85 -5.09
N ALA A 66 -3.49 11.66 -4.12
CA ALA A 66 -2.78 12.75 -3.47
C ALA A 66 -1.87 13.50 -4.44
N LEU A 67 -1.10 12.77 -5.26
CA LEU A 67 -0.24 13.38 -6.28
C LEU A 67 -1.04 14.21 -7.30
N VAL A 68 -2.19 13.72 -7.74
CA VAL A 68 -3.09 14.47 -8.65
C VAL A 68 -3.64 15.73 -7.96
N ALA A 69 -4.07 15.61 -6.70
CA ALA A 69 -4.54 16.75 -5.91
C ALA A 69 -3.44 17.81 -5.67
N LEU A 70 -2.19 17.39 -5.61
CA LEU A 70 -0.99 18.26 -5.50
C LEU A 70 -0.49 18.78 -6.86
N GLY A 71 -1.26 18.64 -7.94
CA GLY A 71 -0.92 19.16 -9.26
C GLY A 71 0.10 18.35 -10.04
N GLN A 72 0.41 17.09 -9.62
CA GLN A 72 1.41 16.26 -10.28
C GLN A 72 0.81 15.34 -11.37
N ARG A 73 -0.39 15.67 -11.90
CA ARG A 73 -1.12 14.84 -12.90
C ARG A 73 -0.26 14.41 -14.07
N ASP A 74 0.47 15.34 -14.69
CA ASP A 74 1.28 15.06 -15.88
C ASP A 74 2.39 14.04 -15.59
N LYS A 75 3.02 14.13 -14.40
CA LYS A 75 4.02 13.16 -13.97
C LYS A 75 3.40 11.80 -13.63
N CYS A 76 2.16 11.79 -13.11
CA CYS A 76 1.40 10.56 -12.92
C CYS A 76 1.11 9.88 -14.27
N GLU A 77 0.66 10.63 -15.27
CA GLU A 77 0.44 10.09 -16.62
C GLU A 77 1.73 9.58 -17.27
N GLN A 78 2.85 10.29 -17.12
CA GLN A 78 4.17 9.83 -17.60
C GLN A 78 4.60 8.53 -16.90
N THR A 79 4.42 8.44 -15.58
CA THR A 79 4.67 7.21 -14.79
C THR A 79 3.85 6.03 -15.31
N LEU A 80 2.57 6.25 -15.55
CA LEU A 80 1.65 5.22 -16.06
C LEU A 80 1.97 4.81 -17.50
N ALA A 81 2.34 5.76 -18.35
CA ALA A 81 2.79 5.47 -19.72
C ALA A 81 4.06 4.60 -19.72
N TYR A 82 5.02 4.93 -18.85
CA TYR A 82 6.22 4.12 -18.64
C TYR A 82 5.88 2.71 -18.14
N ALA A 83 5.06 2.59 -17.09
CA ALA A 83 4.69 1.31 -16.50
C ALA A 83 3.95 0.41 -17.49
N LEU A 84 2.94 0.94 -18.18
CA LEU A 84 2.17 0.22 -19.19
C LEU A 84 3.05 -0.25 -20.35
N GLY A 85 4.00 0.57 -20.82
CA GLY A 85 4.97 0.17 -21.82
C GLY A 85 5.76 -1.05 -21.37
N ARG A 86 6.38 -1.00 -20.17
CA ARG A 86 7.16 -2.12 -19.63
C ARG A 86 6.33 -3.38 -19.40
N PHE A 87 5.12 -3.23 -18.85
CA PHE A 87 4.20 -4.35 -18.61
C PHE A 87 3.72 -4.99 -19.92
N SER A 88 3.37 -4.17 -20.93
CA SER A 88 2.95 -4.65 -22.24
C SER A 88 4.07 -5.42 -22.94
N ASP A 89 5.31 -4.90 -22.93
CA ASP A 89 6.48 -5.57 -23.49
C ASP A 89 6.76 -6.92 -22.80
N ALA A 90 6.53 -7.00 -21.47
CA ALA A 90 6.68 -8.23 -20.70
C ALA A 90 5.46 -9.17 -20.79
N GLY A 91 4.35 -8.72 -21.39
CA GLY A 91 3.11 -9.47 -21.50
C GLY A 91 2.32 -9.62 -20.19
N ARG A 92 2.73 -9.00 -19.09
CA ARG A 92 2.09 -9.12 -17.77
C ARG A 92 2.28 -7.87 -16.90
N ILE A 93 1.32 -7.63 -16.01
CA ILE A 93 1.42 -6.64 -14.93
C ILE A 93 2.07 -7.32 -13.73
N THR A 94 3.01 -6.63 -13.10
CA THR A 94 3.77 -7.14 -11.94
C THR A 94 3.73 -6.15 -10.79
N THR A 95 4.17 -6.57 -9.61
CA THR A 95 4.28 -5.70 -8.44
C THR A 95 5.24 -4.55 -8.67
N THR A 96 6.31 -4.78 -9.45
CA THR A 96 7.48 -3.90 -9.47
C THR A 96 8.06 -3.80 -10.88
N ILE A 97 8.68 -2.65 -11.18
CA ILE A 97 9.59 -2.46 -12.32
C ILE A 97 10.92 -1.94 -11.79
N THR A 98 12.02 -2.64 -12.09
CA THR A 98 13.35 -2.21 -11.67
C THR A 98 13.77 -0.87 -12.29
N PRO A 99 14.76 -0.16 -11.75
CA PRO A 99 15.31 1.05 -12.37
C PRO A 99 15.83 0.83 -13.80
N GLN A 100 16.21 -0.43 -14.15
CA GLN A 100 16.61 -0.83 -15.50
C GLN A 100 15.41 -1.16 -16.41
N GLY A 101 14.18 -1.02 -15.92
CA GLY A 101 12.95 -1.20 -16.69
C GLY A 101 12.48 -2.66 -16.80
N LYS A 102 12.94 -3.57 -15.94
CA LYS A 102 12.53 -4.96 -15.96
C LYS A 102 11.36 -5.19 -15.00
N PRO A 103 10.15 -5.58 -15.47
CA PRO A 103 9.03 -5.98 -14.63
C PRO A 103 9.31 -7.31 -13.91
N PHE A 104 8.94 -7.39 -12.61
CA PHE A 104 9.00 -8.64 -11.85
C PHE A 104 8.05 -8.60 -10.65
N ASP A 105 7.62 -9.77 -10.20
CA ASP A 105 6.85 -9.93 -8.99
C ASP A 105 7.78 -10.13 -7.79
N PHE A 106 7.49 -9.40 -6.70
CA PHE A 106 8.27 -9.51 -5.47
C PHE A 106 7.33 -9.60 -4.25
N PRO A 107 7.53 -10.59 -3.41
CA PRO A 107 8.32 -11.81 -3.64
C PRO A 107 7.60 -12.80 -4.58
N ARG A 108 6.29 -12.60 -4.83
CA ARG A 108 5.41 -13.45 -5.64
C ARG A 108 4.38 -12.61 -6.38
N PHE A 109 3.53 -13.26 -7.17
CA PHE A 109 2.36 -12.62 -7.78
C PHE A 109 1.47 -11.97 -6.72
N SER A 110 1.02 -10.74 -7.01
CA SER A 110 0.15 -9.96 -6.12
C SER A 110 -1.20 -9.65 -6.76
N PRO A 111 -2.31 -10.02 -6.08
CA PRO A 111 -3.65 -9.69 -6.54
C PRO A 111 -3.97 -8.21 -6.62
N ASP A 112 -3.19 -7.35 -5.98
CA ASP A 112 -3.47 -5.90 -5.92
C ASP A 112 -2.84 -5.09 -7.07
N SER A 113 -1.90 -5.65 -7.83
CA SER A 113 -1.17 -4.91 -8.87
C SER A 113 -2.09 -4.40 -9.99
N LEU A 114 -2.99 -5.22 -10.52
CA LEU A 114 -3.93 -4.79 -11.56
C LEU A 114 -4.98 -3.80 -11.02
N PRO A 115 -5.63 -4.02 -9.85
CA PRO A 115 -6.52 -3.04 -9.25
C PRO A 115 -5.89 -1.67 -9.07
N PHE A 116 -4.69 -1.59 -8.49
CA PHE A 116 -3.99 -0.31 -8.29
C PHE A 116 -3.57 0.35 -9.60
N LEU A 117 -3.18 -0.41 -10.61
CA LEU A 117 -2.86 0.16 -11.93
C LEU A 117 -4.09 0.79 -12.59
N LEU A 118 -5.26 0.11 -12.56
CA LEU A 118 -6.50 0.67 -13.10
C LEU A 118 -7.00 1.86 -12.28
N HIS A 119 -6.90 1.78 -10.97
CA HIS A 119 -7.20 2.91 -10.09
C HIS A 119 -6.35 4.13 -10.46
N ALA A 120 -5.05 3.95 -10.58
CA ALA A 120 -4.14 5.03 -10.94
C ALA A 120 -4.44 5.64 -12.30
N LEU A 121 -4.80 4.82 -13.30
CA LEU A 121 -5.22 5.28 -14.63
C LEU A 121 -6.50 6.13 -14.56
N ASN A 122 -7.48 5.71 -13.78
CA ASN A 122 -8.73 6.45 -13.56
C ASN A 122 -8.49 7.76 -12.80
N ALA A 123 -7.74 7.73 -11.70
CA ALA A 123 -7.42 8.88 -10.86
C ALA A 123 -6.64 9.96 -11.63
N ALA A 124 -5.66 9.55 -12.43
CA ALA A 124 -4.92 10.47 -13.30
C ALA A 124 -5.74 10.98 -14.49
N GLY A 125 -6.90 10.37 -14.81
CA GLY A 125 -7.70 10.69 -16.00
C GLY A 125 -7.05 10.24 -17.30
N ALA A 126 -6.16 9.26 -17.26
CA ALA A 126 -5.32 8.79 -18.37
C ALA A 126 -6.07 7.94 -19.40
N ARG A 127 -7.25 8.39 -19.84
CA ARG A 127 -8.13 7.66 -20.77
C ARG A 127 -7.45 7.30 -22.10
N HIS A 128 -6.55 8.14 -22.59
CA HIS A 128 -5.80 7.87 -23.82
C HIS A 128 -4.88 6.64 -23.65
N LEU A 129 -4.25 6.44 -22.48
CA LEU A 129 -3.46 5.25 -22.19
C LEU A 129 -4.35 4.01 -22.08
N MET A 130 -5.51 4.11 -21.41
CA MET A 130 -6.45 3.00 -21.36
C MET A 130 -6.92 2.57 -22.75
N ARG A 131 -7.20 3.52 -23.66
CA ARG A 131 -7.53 3.20 -25.06
C ARG A 131 -6.36 2.53 -25.79
N LYS A 132 -5.16 3.11 -25.67
CA LYS A 132 -3.94 2.57 -26.32
C LYS A 132 -3.63 1.14 -25.91
N TYR A 133 -3.80 0.82 -24.63
CA TYR A 133 -3.46 -0.50 -24.07
C TYR A 133 -4.70 -1.38 -23.79
N ARG A 134 -5.84 -1.07 -24.41
CA ARG A 134 -7.13 -1.73 -24.13
C ARG A 134 -7.05 -3.25 -24.22
N ALA A 135 -6.58 -3.79 -25.32
CA ALA A 135 -6.47 -5.24 -25.53
C ALA A 135 -5.51 -5.91 -24.53
N PHE A 136 -4.44 -5.21 -24.14
CA PHE A 136 -3.54 -5.70 -23.08
C PHE A 136 -4.25 -5.76 -21.73
N LEU A 137 -4.95 -4.70 -21.32
CA LEU A 137 -5.66 -4.64 -20.03
C LEU A 137 -6.78 -5.69 -19.95
N GLU A 138 -7.56 -5.88 -21.02
CA GLU A 138 -8.62 -6.91 -21.08
C GLU A 138 -8.04 -8.33 -20.95
N ARG A 139 -6.90 -8.60 -21.60
CA ARG A 139 -6.19 -9.87 -21.45
C ARG A 139 -5.66 -10.05 -20.02
N GLN A 140 -5.10 -9.01 -19.41
CA GLN A 140 -4.65 -9.09 -18.02
C GLN A 140 -5.83 -9.33 -17.06
N LEU A 141 -6.97 -8.73 -17.28
CA LEU A 141 -8.18 -8.95 -16.50
C LEU A 141 -8.68 -10.41 -16.60
N HIS A 142 -8.67 -10.98 -17.80
CA HIS A 142 -9.02 -12.39 -18.00
C HIS A 142 -8.06 -13.32 -17.23
N ASN A 143 -6.75 -13.10 -17.37
CA ASN A 143 -5.73 -13.88 -16.66
C ASN A 143 -5.84 -13.71 -15.13
N TYR A 144 -6.13 -12.49 -14.67
CA TYR A 144 -6.34 -12.18 -13.26
C TYR A 144 -7.49 -13.01 -12.67
N ALA A 145 -8.65 -13.02 -13.33
CA ALA A 145 -9.79 -13.78 -12.85
C ALA A 145 -9.47 -15.28 -12.75
N ALA A 146 -8.77 -15.84 -13.74
CA ALA A 146 -8.36 -17.24 -13.74
C ALA A 146 -7.32 -17.57 -12.65
N THR A 147 -6.46 -16.61 -12.28
CA THR A 147 -5.39 -16.81 -11.29
C THR A 147 -5.90 -16.59 -9.87
N VAL A 148 -6.66 -15.51 -9.65
CA VAL A 148 -7.00 -15.00 -8.32
C VAL A 148 -8.29 -15.60 -7.78
N LEU A 149 -9.24 -15.98 -8.65
CA LEU A 149 -10.55 -16.44 -8.22
C LEU A 149 -10.67 -17.97 -8.20
N ASP A 150 -11.39 -18.44 -7.20
CA ASP A 150 -11.96 -19.78 -7.10
C ASP A 150 -13.47 -19.60 -6.87
N ARG A 151 -14.25 -19.70 -7.95
CA ARG A 151 -15.68 -19.33 -7.98
C ARG A 151 -15.88 -17.85 -7.56
N ASN A 152 -16.58 -17.61 -6.46
CA ASN A 152 -16.89 -16.27 -5.93
C ASN A 152 -15.96 -15.83 -4.78
N LEU A 153 -14.91 -16.59 -4.50
CA LEU A 153 -13.94 -16.28 -3.46
C LEU A 153 -12.55 -16.06 -4.06
N VAL A 154 -11.71 -15.36 -3.33
CA VAL A 154 -10.28 -15.34 -3.62
C VAL A 154 -9.72 -16.75 -3.44
N ARG A 155 -8.85 -17.19 -4.35
CA ARG A 155 -8.19 -18.49 -4.28
C ARG A 155 -7.33 -18.58 -3.01
N ASP A 156 -7.35 -19.74 -2.37
CA ASP A 156 -6.44 -20.05 -1.28
C ASP A 156 -5.05 -20.38 -1.86
N ALA A 157 -4.20 -19.36 -1.95
CA ALA A 157 -2.89 -19.44 -2.57
C ALA A 157 -1.91 -18.47 -1.88
N PRO A 158 -0.61 -18.74 -1.93
CA PRO A 158 0.41 -17.91 -1.31
C PRO A 158 0.69 -16.65 -2.15
N PHE A 159 -0.26 -15.74 -2.22
CA PHE A 159 -0.11 -14.44 -2.88
C PHE A 159 0.84 -13.52 -2.08
N SER A 160 1.51 -12.62 -2.79
CA SER A 160 2.14 -11.45 -2.19
C SER A 160 1.10 -10.33 -2.16
N SER A 161 0.62 -10.03 -0.97
CA SER A 161 -0.45 -9.04 -0.75
C SER A 161 0.08 -7.89 0.10
N MET A 162 -0.73 -7.34 1.00
CA MET A 162 -0.31 -6.34 1.97
C MET A 162 0.79 -6.85 2.93
N LYS A 163 0.72 -8.15 3.29
CA LYS A 163 1.73 -8.85 4.08
C LYS A 163 2.47 -9.83 3.16
N ASP A 164 3.64 -9.45 2.70
CA ASP A 164 4.40 -10.22 1.70
C ASP A 164 5.01 -11.50 2.27
N GLY A 165 5.30 -11.50 3.56
CA GLY A 165 5.92 -12.61 4.28
C GLY A 165 4.95 -13.50 5.05
N VAL A 166 3.65 -13.24 5.01
CA VAL A 166 2.63 -13.96 5.78
C VAL A 166 1.63 -14.63 4.84
N TYR A 167 1.48 -15.94 4.96
CA TYR A 167 0.44 -16.65 4.23
C TYR A 167 -0.92 -16.45 4.90
N ARG A 168 -1.90 -16.02 4.10
CA ARG A 168 -3.27 -15.80 4.54
C ARG A 168 -4.25 -16.60 3.70
N HIS A 169 -5.14 -17.32 4.37
CA HIS A 169 -6.15 -18.14 3.73
C HIS A 169 -7.31 -17.27 3.22
N ARG A 170 -7.29 -16.90 1.93
CA ARG A 170 -8.35 -16.06 1.34
C ARG A 170 -8.52 -14.75 2.11
N SER A 171 -7.56 -13.84 2.02
CA SER A 171 -7.55 -12.62 2.84
C SER A 171 -8.70 -11.66 2.51
N ALA A 172 -9.17 -10.93 3.54
CA ALA A 172 -10.13 -9.84 3.36
C ALA A 172 -9.55 -8.72 2.48
N TYR A 173 -8.24 -8.47 2.60
CA TYR A 173 -7.53 -7.51 1.76
C TYR A 173 -7.62 -7.87 0.27
N ASP A 174 -7.26 -9.10 -0.12
CA ASP A 174 -7.32 -9.52 -1.52
C ASP A 174 -8.77 -9.52 -2.05
N THR A 175 -9.73 -9.87 -1.19
CA THR A 175 -11.16 -9.78 -1.51
C THR A 175 -11.58 -8.33 -1.80
N ALA A 176 -11.12 -7.38 -0.99
CA ALA A 176 -11.35 -5.95 -1.25
C ALA A 176 -10.67 -5.48 -2.54
N MET A 177 -9.47 -6.00 -2.87
CA MET A 177 -8.78 -5.66 -4.12
C MET A 177 -9.54 -6.17 -5.35
N VAL A 178 -10.11 -7.37 -5.32
CA VAL A 178 -10.98 -7.86 -6.41
C VAL A 178 -12.21 -6.97 -6.58
N GLY A 179 -12.84 -6.55 -5.48
CA GLY A 179 -13.96 -5.62 -5.49
C GLY A 179 -13.57 -4.25 -6.06
N MET A 180 -12.42 -3.73 -5.66
CA MET A 180 -11.85 -2.50 -6.24
C MET A 180 -11.64 -2.63 -7.75
N LEU A 181 -11.08 -3.77 -8.21
CA LEU A 181 -10.88 -4.02 -9.63
C LEU A 181 -12.19 -3.94 -10.42
N ALA A 182 -13.28 -4.51 -9.90
CA ALA A 182 -14.59 -4.41 -10.52
C ALA A 182 -15.04 -2.96 -10.66
N LEU A 183 -14.97 -2.18 -9.57
CA LEU A 183 -15.33 -0.75 -9.57
C LEU A 183 -14.46 0.07 -10.55
N GLU A 184 -13.17 -0.23 -10.62
CA GLU A 184 -12.25 0.48 -11.52
C GLU A 184 -12.47 0.08 -13.00
N CYS A 185 -12.86 -1.17 -13.27
CA CYS A 185 -13.29 -1.60 -14.61
C CYS A 185 -14.55 -0.86 -15.05
N ASP A 186 -15.55 -0.72 -14.17
CA ASP A 186 -16.78 0.02 -14.46
C ASP A 186 -16.50 1.48 -14.81
N LYS A 187 -15.66 2.16 -14.02
CA LYS A 187 -15.23 3.54 -14.29
C LYS A 187 -14.48 3.69 -15.62
N ALA A 188 -13.71 2.67 -16.00
CA ALA A 188 -12.94 2.62 -17.25
C ALA A 188 -13.77 2.15 -18.45
N GLY A 189 -15.01 1.71 -18.27
CA GLY A 189 -15.85 1.08 -19.29
C GLY A 189 -15.23 -0.23 -19.81
N ILE A 190 -14.55 -1.01 -18.94
CA ILE A 190 -14.01 -2.32 -19.26
C ILE A 190 -15.00 -3.39 -18.80
N ALA A 191 -15.53 -4.17 -19.76
CA ALA A 191 -16.44 -5.25 -19.43
C ALA A 191 -15.74 -6.33 -18.59
N HIS A 192 -16.39 -6.78 -17.51
CA HIS A 192 -15.85 -7.81 -16.61
C HIS A 192 -16.95 -8.75 -16.11
N LYS A 193 -16.51 -9.89 -15.54
CA LYS A 193 -17.36 -10.89 -14.89
C LYS A 193 -16.88 -11.17 -13.48
N LEU A 194 -16.29 -10.16 -12.80
CA LEU A 194 -15.83 -10.29 -11.43
C LEU A 194 -17.06 -10.39 -10.49
N PRO A 195 -17.01 -11.22 -9.44
CA PRO A 195 -18.11 -11.39 -8.51
C PRO A 195 -18.32 -10.16 -7.61
N ASP A 196 -19.51 -10.07 -7.00
CA ASP A 196 -19.81 -9.04 -6.00
C ASP A 196 -19.05 -9.28 -4.69
N MET A 197 -17.89 -8.65 -4.57
CA MET A 197 -17.03 -8.77 -3.39
C MET A 197 -17.56 -8.00 -2.18
N ARG A 198 -18.46 -7.05 -2.36
CA ARG A 198 -19.17 -6.44 -1.21
C ARG A 198 -19.98 -7.49 -0.48
N LYS A 199 -20.76 -8.28 -1.21
CA LYS A 199 -21.53 -9.40 -0.68
C LYS A 199 -20.61 -10.40 0.02
N THR A 200 -19.55 -10.82 -0.64
CA THR A 200 -18.55 -11.76 -0.11
C THR A 200 -17.92 -11.26 1.21
N LEU A 201 -17.52 -9.98 1.28
CA LEU A 201 -16.96 -9.40 2.50
C LEU A 201 -17.97 -9.41 3.66
N LEU A 202 -19.22 -9.08 3.39
CA LEU A 202 -20.25 -9.02 4.43
C LEU A 202 -20.68 -10.41 4.92
N GLU A 203 -20.77 -11.40 4.03
CA GLU A 203 -21.23 -12.76 4.37
C GLU A 203 -20.14 -13.62 5.03
N HIS A 204 -18.87 -13.46 4.64
CA HIS A 204 -17.80 -14.37 5.07
C HIS A 204 -16.81 -13.75 6.05
N TYR A 205 -16.61 -12.42 6.02
CA TYR A 205 -15.58 -11.78 6.84
C TYR A 205 -16.14 -10.88 7.95
N TRP A 206 -17.36 -10.33 7.80
CA TRP A 206 -17.92 -9.43 8.78
C TRP A 206 -18.46 -10.17 10.01
N THR A 207 -17.88 -9.90 11.19
CA THR A 207 -18.26 -10.53 12.45
C THR A 207 -19.42 -9.84 13.18
N GLY A 208 -19.91 -8.72 12.64
CA GLY A 208 -20.83 -7.80 13.34
C GLY A 208 -20.12 -6.61 13.97
N GLN A 209 -18.79 -6.67 14.17
CA GLN A 209 -17.97 -5.62 14.78
C GLN A 209 -16.73 -5.26 13.95
N TYR A 210 -16.11 -6.23 13.28
CA TYR A 210 -14.87 -6.05 12.50
C TYR A 210 -14.80 -7.08 11.38
N PHE A 211 -13.93 -6.86 10.41
CA PHE A 211 -13.60 -7.84 9.36
C PHE A 211 -12.50 -8.80 9.83
N LEU A 212 -12.69 -10.10 9.62
CA LEU A 212 -11.65 -11.10 9.78
C LEU A 212 -10.46 -10.80 8.85
N ASP A 213 -9.25 -11.12 9.27
CA ASP A 213 -8.04 -10.97 8.41
C ASP A 213 -8.10 -11.94 7.22
N ASP A 214 -8.51 -13.18 7.48
CA ASP A 214 -8.67 -14.23 6.48
C ASP A 214 -9.71 -15.30 6.92
N LEU A 215 -9.87 -16.34 6.13
CA LEU A 215 -10.81 -17.44 6.41
C LEU A 215 -10.13 -18.66 7.06
N SER A 216 -9.00 -18.50 7.73
CA SER A 216 -8.33 -19.58 8.49
C SER A 216 -9.07 -20.00 9.76
N GLY A 217 -10.07 -19.21 10.17
CA GLY A 217 -10.79 -19.39 11.44
C GLY A 217 -10.17 -18.61 12.61
N ALA A 218 -9.03 -17.97 12.43
CA ALA A 218 -8.43 -17.11 13.45
C ALA A 218 -9.24 -15.81 13.63
N GLN A 219 -9.66 -15.54 14.86
CA GLN A 219 -10.44 -14.35 15.20
C GLN A 219 -9.55 -13.28 15.82
N HIS A 220 -8.90 -12.48 14.99
CA HIS A 220 -8.13 -11.31 15.43
C HIS A 220 -8.40 -10.11 14.53
N VAL A 221 -8.28 -8.92 15.09
CA VAL A 221 -8.39 -7.67 14.35
C VAL A 221 -7.06 -7.39 13.66
N ALA A 222 -7.05 -7.30 12.34
CA ALA A 222 -5.90 -6.89 11.53
C ALA A 222 -6.12 -5.51 10.92
N GLY A 223 -5.08 -4.67 10.87
CA GLY A 223 -5.20 -3.27 10.45
C GLY A 223 -5.66 -3.13 9.00
N ASP A 224 -5.03 -3.85 8.08
CA ASP A 224 -5.37 -3.82 6.65
C ASP A 224 -6.79 -4.33 6.37
N ALA A 225 -7.24 -5.38 7.07
CA ALA A 225 -8.60 -5.89 6.94
C ALA A 225 -9.68 -4.87 7.36
N GLN A 226 -9.35 -3.93 8.27
CA GLN A 226 -10.29 -2.88 8.68
C GLN A 226 -10.24 -1.65 7.77
N VAL A 227 -9.17 -1.39 7.07
CA VAL A 227 -8.99 -0.18 6.25
C VAL A 227 -9.44 -0.41 4.81
N PHE A 228 -8.96 -1.47 4.18
CA PHE A 228 -9.10 -1.61 2.73
C PHE A 228 -10.52 -1.87 2.22
N PRO A 229 -11.43 -2.57 2.90
CA PRO A 229 -12.82 -2.66 2.45
C PRO A 229 -13.48 -1.29 2.23
N PHE A 230 -13.13 -0.31 3.05
CA PHE A 230 -13.65 1.07 2.96
C PHE A 230 -12.83 1.96 2.03
N TRP A 231 -11.51 1.85 2.05
CA TRP A 231 -10.62 2.66 1.22
C TRP A 231 -10.83 2.38 -0.28
N THR A 232 -11.04 1.12 -0.64
CA THR A 232 -11.36 0.69 -2.00
C THR A 232 -12.77 1.08 -2.46
N ASN A 233 -13.59 1.64 -1.55
CA ASN A 233 -15.02 1.92 -1.76
C ASN A 233 -15.87 0.67 -2.05
N VAL A 234 -15.39 -0.54 -1.80
CA VAL A 234 -16.21 -1.77 -1.89
C VAL A 234 -17.29 -1.77 -0.81
N ILE A 235 -16.96 -1.29 0.39
CA ILE A 235 -17.92 -1.03 1.46
C ILE A 235 -18.06 0.49 1.65
N GLN A 236 -19.27 1.01 1.41
CA GLN A 236 -19.58 2.44 1.53
C GLN A 236 -20.58 2.67 2.68
N ASP A 237 -20.29 2.12 3.85
CA ASP A 237 -21.16 2.18 5.02
C ASP A 237 -20.39 2.77 6.21
N ASN A 238 -20.78 3.96 6.64
CA ASN A 238 -20.12 4.67 7.73
C ASN A 238 -20.36 4.01 9.11
N ASP A 239 -21.44 3.29 9.31
CA ASP A 239 -21.70 2.63 10.60
C ASP A 239 -20.89 1.35 10.73
N LEU A 240 -20.73 0.59 9.64
CA LEU A 240 -19.77 -0.52 9.61
C LEU A 240 -18.34 -0.01 9.82
N MET A 241 -17.97 1.12 9.17
CA MET A 241 -16.64 1.73 9.32
C MET A 241 -16.39 2.18 10.76
N LYS A 242 -17.36 2.81 11.44
CA LYS A 242 -17.25 3.18 12.87
C LYS A 242 -17.00 1.95 13.74
N LYS A 243 -17.74 0.85 13.55
CA LYS A 243 -17.56 -0.40 14.32
C LYS A 243 -16.18 -1.02 14.07
N ALA A 244 -15.75 -1.13 12.81
CA ALA A 244 -14.46 -1.66 12.45
C ALA A 244 -13.32 -0.84 13.06
N PHE A 245 -13.40 0.50 12.99
CA PHE A 245 -12.39 1.39 13.55
C PHE A 245 -12.41 1.44 15.08
N ALA A 246 -13.57 1.30 15.71
CA ALA A 246 -13.65 1.12 17.16
C ALA A 246 -12.97 -0.19 17.60
N SER A 247 -13.19 -1.28 16.88
CA SER A 247 -12.52 -2.57 17.16
C SER A 247 -11.01 -2.48 16.98
N LEU A 248 -10.54 -1.81 15.93
CA LEU A 248 -9.12 -1.53 15.65
C LEU A 248 -8.49 -0.70 16.80
N HIS A 249 -9.16 0.36 17.23
CA HIS A 249 -8.73 1.23 18.33
C HIS A 249 -8.66 0.47 19.66
N ASN A 250 -9.68 -0.32 19.98
CA ASN A 250 -9.78 -1.07 21.24
C ASN A 250 -8.62 -2.08 21.41
N VAL A 251 -8.10 -2.64 20.32
CA VAL A 251 -6.94 -3.55 20.38
C VAL A 251 -5.59 -2.82 20.19
N GLY A 252 -5.61 -1.47 20.08
CA GLY A 252 -4.41 -0.62 20.04
C GLY A 252 -3.63 -0.65 18.73
N LEU A 253 -4.28 -0.90 17.59
CA LEU A 253 -3.59 -0.90 16.29
C LEU A 253 -3.24 0.51 15.82
N ASP A 254 -3.98 1.53 16.26
CA ASP A 254 -3.72 2.93 15.96
C ASP A 254 -2.93 3.67 17.06
N ALA A 255 -2.41 2.96 18.04
CA ALA A 255 -1.64 3.53 19.13
C ALA A 255 -0.15 3.13 19.07
N PRO A 256 0.78 4.10 19.34
CA PRO A 256 0.59 5.51 19.71
C PRO A 256 0.15 6.42 18.55
N PHE A 257 0.33 5.98 17.31
CA PHE A 257 -0.20 6.52 16.06
C PHE A 257 -0.37 5.38 15.04
N PRO A 258 -1.21 5.53 13.98
CA PRO A 258 -1.53 4.42 13.09
C PRO A 258 -0.42 4.10 12.07
N LEU A 259 -0.38 2.91 11.49
CA LEU A 259 -1.25 1.78 11.75
C LEU A 259 -0.43 0.50 11.82
N LYS A 260 -0.76 -0.37 12.76
CA LYS A 260 -0.15 -1.70 12.90
C LYS A 260 -0.95 -2.74 12.12
N TYR A 261 -0.29 -3.79 11.63
CA TYR A 261 -0.99 -4.95 11.07
C TYR A 261 -1.67 -5.79 12.14
N THR A 262 -0.97 -6.06 13.24
CA THR A 262 -1.46 -6.90 14.33
C THR A 262 -1.15 -6.27 15.69
N ALA A 263 -1.91 -6.59 16.72
CA ALA A 263 -1.68 -6.09 18.09
C ALA A 263 -0.45 -6.72 18.75
N LYS A 264 -0.04 -7.91 18.31
CA LYS A 264 1.10 -8.67 18.86
C LYS A 264 2.17 -8.86 17.79
N PRO A 265 3.44 -9.09 18.19
CA PRO A 265 4.48 -9.49 17.25
C PRO A 265 4.08 -10.72 16.45
N HIS A 266 4.38 -10.73 15.17
CA HIS A 266 4.11 -11.83 14.26
C HIS A 266 5.40 -12.37 13.64
N LYS A 267 5.48 -13.69 13.44
CA LYS A 267 6.59 -14.35 12.74
C LYS A 267 6.18 -14.54 11.27
N ALA A 268 6.96 -13.97 10.37
CA ALA A 268 6.76 -14.21 8.94
C ALA A 268 6.94 -15.69 8.60
N ASP A 269 6.18 -16.19 7.63
CA ASP A 269 6.33 -17.54 7.08
C ASP A 269 7.58 -17.64 6.18
N VAL A 270 7.93 -16.54 5.52
CA VAL A 270 9.13 -16.41 4.70
C VAL A 270 10.37 -16.33 5.60
N LEU A 271 11.23 -17.36 5.55
CA LEU A 271 12.42 -17.48 6.41
C LEU A 271 13.36 -16.26 6.28
N ALA A 272 13.59 -15.78 5.06
CA ALA A 272 14.45 -14.61 4.84
C ALA A 272 13.91 -13.38 5.60
N GLN A 273 12.62 -13.07 5.50
CA GLN A 273 12.02 -11.95 6.24
C GLN A 273 12.10 -12.16 7.75
N ARG A 274 11.88 -13.39 8.24
CA ARG A 274 12.00 -13.72 9.66
C ARG A 274 13.38 -13.43 10.23
N VAL A 275 14.43 -13.66 9.43
CA VAL A 275 15.82 -13.44 9.83
C VAL A 275 16.25 -11.99 9.63
N PHE A 276 15.97 -11.41 8.46
CA PHE A 276 16.46 -10.08 8.10
C PHE A 276 15.61 -8.94 8.68
N ALA A 277 14.30 -9.13 8.77
CA ALA A 277 13.35 -8.13 9.25
C ALA A 277 12.28 -8.76 10.18
N PRO A 278 12.67 -9.24 11.38
CA PRO A 278 11.73 -9.89 12.31
C PRO A 278 10.62 -8.93 12.73
N ASN A 279 9.39 -9.44 12.81
CA ASN A 279 8.20 -8.66 13.18
C ASN A 279 7.86 -7.49 12.22
N TYR A 280 8.40 -7.48 11.01
CA TYR A 280 8.22 -6.42 10.02
C TYR A 280 6.73 -6.18 9.69
N GLU A 281 5.95 -7.23 9.50
CA GLU A 281 4.51 -7.22 9.23
C GLU A 281 3.67 -7.65 10.45
N GLY A 282 4.20 -7.40 11.65
CA GLY A 282 3.52 -7.67 12.90
C GLY A 282 2.93 -6.40 13.53
N ASN A 283 3.41 -6.07 14.73
CA ASN A 283 2.95 -4.89 15.46
C ASN A 283 3.82 -3.62 15.26
N THR A 284 4.66 -3.60 14.23
CA THR A 284 5.31 -2.37 13.74
C THR A 284 4.28 -1.40 13.16
N ILE A 285 4.56 -0.10 13.22
CA ILE A 285 3.67 0.95 12.73
C ILE A 285 4.03 1.29 11.29
N TRP A 286 3.14 1.02 10.36
CA TRP A 286 3.31 1.26 8.93
C TRP A 286 2.71 2.59 8.48
N ALA A 287 3.57 3.47 7.96
CA ALA A 287 3.17 4.83 7.65
C ALA A 287 2.17 4.91 6.48
N HIS A 288 2.33 4.11 5.43
CA HIS A 288 1.41 4.12 4.29
C HIS A 288 -0.03 3.81 4.71
N MET A 289 -0.23 2.70 5.42
CA MET A 289 -1.55 2.25 5.87
C MET A 289 -2.15 3.22 6.90
N GLY A 290 -1.29 3.80 7.76
CA GLY A 290 -1.70 4.81 8.73
C GLY A 290 -2.31 6.04 8.08
N LEU A 291 -1.76 6.52 6.97
CA LEU A 291 -2.29 7.69 6.27
C LEU A 291 -3.62 7.39 5.58
N LEU A 292 -3.78 6.20 4.96
CA LEU A 292 -5.06 5.78 4.37
C LEU A 292 -6.15 5.63 5.44
N TYR A 293 -5.80 5.08 6.61
CA TYR A 293 -6.69 5.04 7.77
C TYR A 293 -7.12 6.43 8.22
N ILE A 294 -6.19 7.39 8.34
CA ILE A 294 -6.49 8.77 8.75
C ILE A 294 -7.44 9.46 7.75
N GLN A 295 -7.27 9.23 6.44
CA GLN A 295 -8.18 9.77 5.41
C GLN A 295 -9.63 9.30 5.64
N LEU A 296 -9.82 8.02 5.95
CA LEU A 296 -11.14 7.47 6.26
C LEU A 296 -11.65 7.92 7.64
N LEU A 297 -10.77 7.95 8.64
CA LEU A 297 -11.11 8.34 10.00
C LEU A 297 -11.64 9.78 10.08
N ARG A 298 -11.20 10.68 9.20
CA ARG A 298 -11.77 12.04 9.08
C ARG A 298 -13.29 12.04 8.87
N LYS A 299 -13.85 11.02 8.22
CA LYS A 299 -15.29 10.91 7.94
C LYS A 299 -16.10 10.53 9.18
N VAL A 300 -15.51 9.81 10.14
CA VAL A 300 -16.22 9.20 11.27
C VAL A 300 -15.73 9.66 12.65
N ASN A 301 -14.48 10.12 12.75
CA ASN A 301 -13.88 10.68 13.96
C ASN A 301 -12.80 11.72 13.63
N PRO A 302 -13.18 12.94 13.23
CA PRO A 302 -12.24 13.98 12.78
C PRO A 302 -11.27 14.42 13.88
N ALA A 303 -11.67 14.39 15.16
CA ALA A 303 -10.81 14.77 16.27
C ALA A 303 -9.63 13.79 16.45
N LEU A 304 -9.90 12.49 16.40
CA LEU A 304 -8.85 11.47 16.46
C LEU A 304 -7.96 11.50 15.20
N ALA A 305 -8.55 11.73 14.04
CA ALA A 305 -7.80 11.91 12.79
C ALA A 305 -6.82 13.08 12.89
N ALA A 306 -7.24 14.24 13.40
CA ALA A 306 -6.38 15.40 13.61
C ALA A 306 -5.21 15.11 14.56
N LYS A 307 -5.47 14.37 15.66
CA LYS A 307 -4.43 13.93 16.59
C LYS A 307 -3.38 13.05 15.88
N HIS A 308 -3.79 12.14 15.02
CA HIS A 308 -2.87 11.27 14.29
C HIS A 308 -2.08 12.04 13.23
N VAL A 309 -2.68 13.00 12.53
CA VAL A 309 -1.97 13.90 11.61
C VAL A 309 -0.87 14.65 12.36
N GLU A 310 -1.17 15.21 13.54
CA GLU A 310 -0.18 15.92 14.35
C GLU A 310 0.96 14.99 14.82
N SER A 311 0.66 13.71 15.09
CA SER A 311 1.70 12.73 15.41
C SER A 311 2.65 12.50 14.24
N TYR A 312 2.13 12.32 13.01
CA TYR A 312 2.95 12.19 11.81
C TYR A 312 3.76 13.46 11.53
N LYS A 313 3.14 14.64 11.68
CA LYS A 313 3.84 15.92 11.54
C LYS A 313 5.06 16.00 12.47
N LYS A 314 4.90 15.68 13.77
CA LYS A 314 6.00 15.65 14.73
C LYS A 314 7.11 14.68 14.34
N HIS A 315 6.76 13.50 13.83
CA HIS A 315 7.75 12.51 13.39
C HIS A 315 8.54 12.99 12.18
N ILE A 316 7.87 13.52 11.16
CA ILE A 316 8.54 14.00 9.95
C ILE A 316 9.44 15.22 10.23
N GLU A 317 9.03 16.12 11.12
CA GLU A 317 9.84 17.26 11.55
C GLU A 317 11.04 16.83 12.42
N HIS A 318 10.84 15.83 13.30
CA HIS A 318 11.91 15.29 14.13
C HIS A 318 12.99 14.56 13.31
N TYR A 319 12.59 13.66 12.40
CA TYR A 319 13.51 12.90 11.57
C TYR A 319 13.93 13.66 10.31
N ARG A 320 13.28 14.77 10.00
CA ARG A 320 13.45 15.60 8.80
C ARG A 320 13.31 14.78 7.50
N THR A 321 12.52 13.70 7.54
CA THR A 321 12.20 12.83 6.42
C THR A 321 10.94 12.03 6.71
N PHE A 322 10.32 11.46 5.68
CA PHE A 322 9.20 10.54 5.82
C PHE A 322 9.70 9.10 5.80
N LEU A 323 9.49 8.38 6.90
CA LEU A 323 9.97 7.00 7.08
C LEU A 323 8.91 5.98 6.75
N GLU A 324 9.37 4.81 6.30
CA GLU A 324 8.56 3.65 5.94
C GLU A 324 7.74 3.12 7.11
N LEU A 325 8.42 2.79 8.20
CA LEU A 325 7.79 2.20 9.37
C LEU A 325 8.55 2.50 10.67
N TYR A 326 7.85 2.30 11.79
CA TYR A 326 8.37 2.56 13.14
C TYR A 326 8.23 1.32 14.02
N ALA A 327 9.04 1.24 15.09
CA ALA A 327 8.87 0.26 16.14
C ALA A 327 7.46 0.36 16.75
N SER A 328 7.01 -0.71 17.40
CA SER A 328 5.64 -0.82 17.94
C SER A 328 5.26 0.23 18.98
N ASP A 329 6.26 0.81 19.66
CA ASP A 329 6.08 1.91 20.64
C ASP A 329 6.08 3.30 19.96
N GLY A 330 6.35 3.39 18.66
CA GLY A 330 6.40 4.61 17.88
C GLY A 330 7.57 5.56 18.20
N LYS A 331 8.47 5.19 19.10
CA LYS A 331 9.55 6.09 19.56
C LYS A 331 10.72 6.16 18.59
N LYS A 332 10.95 5.10 17.83
CA LYS A 332 12.10 4.98 16.93
C LYS A 332 11.67 4.40 15.58
N PRO A 333 12.39 4.74 14.51
CA PRO A 333 12.27 4.01 13.24
C PRO A 333 12.53 2.52 13.46
N TYR A 334 11.87 1.68 12.70
CA TYR A 334 12.14 0.25 12.76
C TYR A 334 13.56 -0.05 12.25
N HIS A 335 14.25 -0.91 12.97
CA HIS A 335 15.52 -1.49 12.52
C HIS A 335 15.71 -2.89 13.11
N SER A 336 16.37 -3.73 12.35
CA SER A 336 16.90 -5.03 12.78
C SER A 336 18.42 -5.06 12.61
N LEU A 337 19.05 -6.23 12.77
CA LEU A 337 20.49 -6.37 12.50
C LEU A 337 20.82 -6.01 11.03
N PHE A 338 19.96 -6.38 10.09
CA PHE A 338 20.22 -6.30 8.65
C PHE A 338 19.34 -5.28 7.92
N TYR A 339 18.32 -4.75 8.55
CA TYR A 339 17.35 -3.84 7.94
C TYR A 339 17.19 -2.56 8.76
N ALA A 340 17.03 -1.45 8.10
CA ALA A 340 16.54 -0.19 8.67
C ALA A 340 15.38 0.31 7.78
N ALA A 341 14.35 0.89 8.40
CA ALA A 341 13.25 1.53 7.70
C ALA A 341 13.76 2.44 6.58
N ASP A 342 13.09 2.42 5.42
CA ASP A 342 13.45 3.29 4.31
C ASP A 342 13.05 4.74 4.59
N GLU A 343 13.66 5.66 3.87
CA GLU A 343 13.51 7.10 4.02
C GLU A 343 13.00 7.78 2.76
N GLY A 344 12.37 8.93 2.91
CA GLY A 344 11.90 9.70 1.76
C GLY A 344 10.85 8.97 0.94
N MET A 345 9.87 8.33 1.62
CA MET A 345 8.82 7.56 0.96
C MET A 345 7.86 8.47 0.20
N LEU A 346 7.47 8.08 -1.02
CA LEU A 346 6.47 8.79 -1.85
C LEU A 346 5.13 8.95 -1.12
N TRP A 347 4.86 8.11 -0.11
CA TRP A 347 3.67 8.17 0.75
C TRP A 347 3.53 9.51 1.48
N ALA A 348 4.60 10.32 1.55
CA ALA A 348 4.58 11.71 2.00
C ALA A 348 3.51 12.55 1.26
N ALA A 349 3.14 12.18 0.02
CA ALA A 349 2.06 12.83 -0.71
C ALA A 349 0.71 12.70 0.03
N ASN A 350 0.42 11.53 0.61
CA ASN A 350 -0.80 11.31 1.39
C ASN A 350 -0.82 12.14 2.69
N LEU A 351 0.34 12.32 3.34
CA LEU A 351 0.41 13.25 4.48
C LEU A 351 0.26 14.70 4.01
N ARG A 352 0.89 15.09 2.91
CA ARG A 352 0.87 16.47 2.40
C ARG A 352 -0.56 17.00 2.16
N VAL A 353 -1.45 16.16 1.63
CA VAL A 353 -2.88 16.53 1.46
C VAL A 353 -3.70 16.51 2.76
N LEU A 354 -3.16 15.92 3.81
CA LEU A 354 -3.77 15.92 5.14
C LEU A 354 -3.34 17.13 5.99
N LEU A 355 -2.21 17.73 5.69
CA LEU A 355 -1.72 18.97 6.30
C LEU A 355 -2.50 20.17 5.76
N PRO A 356 -2.69 21.23 6.59
CA PRO A 356 -3.42 22.45 6.20
C PRO A 356 -2.74 23.20 5.07
#